data_ad1571e97641c1040af03c90a1f17baf
#
_entry.id   ad1571e97641c1040af03c90a1f17baf
#
_cell.length_a   1.000
_cell.length_b   1.000
_cell.length_c   1.000
_cell.angle_alpha   90.00
_cell.angle_beta   90.00
_cell.angle_gamma   90.00
#
_symmetry.space_group_name_H-M   'P 1'
#
loop_
_entity.id
_entity.type
_entity.pdbx_description
1 polymer ?
#
loop_
_entity_poly.entity_id
_entity_poly.type
_entity_poly.pdbx_seq_one_letter_code
_entity_poly.pdbx_strand_id
1 'polypeptide(L)'
;EGEKERTCTVCGYTEKETIPSIYIPSYPVTGIKVSQDTLMLTKKDETAQLSAEVVPSYADNTRVTWKSSDESVVTVDEKGKVTAVGNGTATITVTSVSGNYTATVAVTVKIPVEIEKISIEAEKETLTKIGESTELKVKIEPENADAQKLIWKSDNEMVAAVDENGKVTAIGNGMAIITVTTEYGKNTASIIITVKI
;
A
#
# COMPACT_ATOMS: atom_id res chain seq x y z
N GLU A 1 -44.79 -33.11 8.33
CA GLU A 1 -46.05 -33.75 7.86
C GLU A 1 -47.20 -32.84 8.28
N GLY A 2 -48.07 -32.51 7.36
CA GLY A 2 -49.28 -31.75 7.57
C GLY A 2 -50.49 -32.64 7.30
N GLU A 3 -51.60 -32.39 7.97
CA GLU A 3 -52.87 -33.04 7.66
C GLU A 3 -53.78 -32.04 6.96
N LYS A 4 -54.43 -32.50 5.89
CA LYS A 4 -55.51 -31.79 5.22
C LYS A 4 -56.83 -32.54 5.51
N GLU A 5 -57.77 -31.84 6.11
CA GLU A 5 -59.07 -32.41 6.47
C GLU A 5 -60.12 -31.84 5.53
N ARG A 6 -60.94 -32.74 4.98
CA ARG A 6 -62.08 -32.38 4.17
C ARG A 6 -63.34 -33.00 4.81
N THR A 7 -64.30 -32.15 5.16
CA THR A 7 -65.53 -32.58 5.74
C THR A 7 -66.70 -32.43 4.73
N CYS A 8 -67.44 -33.46 4.48
CA CYS A 8 -68.63 -33.39 3.65
C CYS A 8 -69.74 -32.61 4.39
N THR A 9 -70.15 -31.47 3.78
CA THR A 9 -71.17 -30.61 4.39
C THR A 9 -72.57 -31.18 4.44
N VAL A 10 -72.78 -32.31 3.74
CA VAL A 10 -74.14 -32.97 3.66
C VAL A 10 -74.25 -34.16 4.62
N CYS A 11 -73.20 -34.96 4.77
CA CYS A 11 -73.23 -36.18 5.57
C CYS A 11 -72.27 -36.17 6.79
N GLY A 12 -71.50 -35.10 6.96
CA GLY A 12 -70.54 -34.97 8.07
C GLY A 12 -69.31 -35.89 7.99
N TYR A 13 -69.15 -36.68 6.92
CA TYR A 13 -67.96 -37.52 6.73
C TYR A 13 -66.72 -36.67 6.59
N THR A 14 -65.68 -37.01 7.34
CA THR A 14 -64.40 -36.34 7.33
C THR A 14 -63.34 -37.27 6.76
N GLU A 15 -62.66 -36.82 5.71
CA GLU A 15 -61.53 -37.50 5.13
C GLU A 15 -60.27 -36.74 5.52
N LYS A 16 -59.25 -37.44 6.05
CA LYS A 16 -57.93 -36.91 6.38
C LYS A 16 -56.93 -37.41 5.37
N GLU A 17 -56.29 -36.48 4.70
CA GLU A 17 -55.20 -36.75 3.78
C GLU A 17 -53.85 -36.24 4.41
N THR A 18 -52.91 -37.16 4.59
CA THR A 18 -51.57 -36.80 5.00
C THR A 18 -50.81 -36.12 3.84
N ILE A 19 -50.43 -34.90 4.05
CA ILE A 19 -49.57 -34.19 3.10
C ILE A 19 -48.12 -34.67 3.32
N PRO A 20 -47.47 -35.31 2.32
CA PRO A 20 -46.11 -35.75 2.49
C PRO A 20 -45.19 -34.55 2.73
N SER A 21 -44.28 -34.71 3.66
CA SER A 21 -43.24 -33.71 3.90
C SER A 21 -42.39 -33.55 2.64
N ILE A 22 -42.33 -32.33 2.11
CA ILE A 22 -41.47 -32.03 0.99
C ILE A 22 -40.04 -31.99 1.56
N TYR A 23 -39.18 -32.92 1.14
CA TYR A 23 -37.74 -32.86 1.42
C TYR A 23 -37.14 -31.74 0.60
N ILE A 24 -36.70 -30.67 1.26
CA ILE A 24 -35.92 -29.60 0.65
C ILE A 24 -34.44 -29.94 0.94
N PRO A 25 -33.66 -30.30 -0.08
CA PRO A 25 -32.23 -30.56 0.13
C PRO A 25 -31.54 -29.30 0.63
N SER A 26 -30.71 -29.43 1.64
CA SER A 26 -29.88 -28.34 2.17
C SER A 26 -28.47 -28.48 1.61
N TYR A 27 -27.93 -27.35 1.13
CA TYR A 27 -26.59 -27.25 0.56
C TYR A 27 -25.71 -26.38 1.47
N PRO A 28 -25.07 -26.99 2.47
CA PRO A 28 -24.21 -26.23 3.40
C PRO A 28 -22.97 -25.68 2.69
N VAL A 29 -22.44 -24.59 3.23
CA VAL A 29 -21.12 -24.06 2.85
C VAL A 29 -20.05 -25.06 3.30
N THR A 30 -19.07 -25.33 2.43
CA THR A 30 -17.93 -26.22 2.69
C THR A 30 -16.58 -25.50 2.57
N GLY A 31 -16.58 -24.24 2.11
CA GLY A 31 -15.37 -23.44 1.98
C GLY A 31 -15.63 -22.05 1.42
N ILE A 32 -14.55 -21.27 1.33
CA ILE A 32 -14.53 -19.95 0.71
C ILE A 32 -13.21 -19.76 -0.05
N LYS A 33 -13.25 -19.06 -1.18
CA LYS A 33 -12.11 -18.69 -2.00
C LYS A 33 -12.10 -17.19 -2.24
N VAL A 34 -10.91 -16.61 -2.38
CA VAL A 34 -10.71 -15.20 -2.76
C VAL A 34 -10.15 -15.07 -4.16
N SER A 35 -10.36 -13.94 -4.79
CA SER A 35 -9.88 -13.65 -6.16
C SER A 35 -8.36 -13.60 -6.28
N GLN A 36 -7.67 -13.27 -5.18
CA GLN A 36 -6.21 -13.15 -5.13
C GLN A 36 -5.72 -13.24 -3.68
N ASP A 37 -4.46 -13.67 -3.50
CA ASP A 37 -3.86 -13.85 -2.17
C ASP A 37 -3.13 -12.59 -1.69
N THR A 38 -2.71 -11.71 -2.62
CA THR A 38 -1.97 -10.50 -2.34
C THR A 38 -2.50 -9.32 -3.14
N LEU A 39 -2.39 -8.11 -2.56
CA LEU A 39 -2.75 -6.84 -3.20
C LEU A 39 -1.72 -5.78 -2.82
N MET A 40 -1.27 -4.97 -3.79
CA MET A 40 -0.43 -3.81 -3.56
C MET A 40 -1.15 -2.54 -4.00
N LEU A 41 -1.16 -1.52 -3.14
CA LEU A 41 -1.70 -0.20 -3.40
C LEU A 41 -0.58 0.83 -3.22
N THR A 42 -0.49 1.79 -4.14
CA THR A 42 0.65 2.72 -4.22
C THR A 42 0.27 4.18 -4.09
N LYS A 43 -1.03 4.47 -3.96
CA LYS A 43 -1.54 5.84 -3.78
C LYS A 43 -2.52 5.89 -2.61
N LYS A 44 -2.50 7.01 -1.91
CA LYS A 44 -3.54 7.30 -0.92
C LYS A 44 -4.92 7.32 -1.60
N ASP A 45 -5.92 6.76 -0.94
CA ASP A 45 -7.29 6.62 -1.43
C ASP A 45 -7.44 5.77 -2.71
N GLU A 46 -6.37 5.07 -3.11
CA GLU A 46 -6.46 4.06 -4.17
C GLU A 46 -7.37 2.93 -3.73
N THR A 47 -8.21 2.47 -4.65
CA THR A 47 -9.17 1.40 -4.36
C THR A 47 -8.98 0.21 -5.26
N ALA A 48 -9.25 -0.98 -4.71
CA ALA A 48 -9.29 -2.24 -5.45
C ALA A 48 -10.52 -3.06 -5.04
N GLN A 49 -11.03 -3.87 -5.96
CA GLN A 49 -12.15 -4.76 -5.68
C GLN A 49 -11.65 -6.17 -5.43
N LEU A 50 -11.89 -6.69 -4.24
CA LEU A 50 -11.74 -8.10 -3.92
C LEU A 50 -13.10 -8.79 -4.13
N SER A 51 -13.05 -10.04 -4.57
CA SER A 51 -14.22 -10.92 -4.63
C SER A 51 -13.95 -12.21 -3.86
N ALA A 52 -15.01 -12.75 -3.29
CA ALA A 52 -14.98 -14.02 -2.61
C ALA A 52 -16.10 -14.92 -3.15
N GLU A 53 -15.80 -16.19 -3.30
CA GLU A 53 -16.73 -17.22 -3.73
C GLU A 53 -16.89 -18.27 -2.64
N VAL A 54 -18.13 -18.49 -2.21
CA VAL A 54 -18.49 -19.55 -1.28
C VAL A 54 -18.57 -20.87 -2.03
N VAL A 55 -18.08 -21.94 -1.42
CA VAL A 55 -18.08 -23.29 -2.01
C VAL A 55 -19.09 -24.17 -1.24
N PRO A 56 -20.01 -24.85 -1.96
CA PRO A 56 -20.32 -24.71 -3.38
C PRO A 56 -21.02 -23.39 -3.68
N SER A 57 -20.97 -22.90 -4.92
CA SER A 57 -21.59 -21.62 -5.33
C SER A 57 -23.12 -21.61 -5.22
N TYR A 58 -23.72 -22.79 -5.18
CA TYR A 58 -25.18 -23.02 -4.97
C TYR A 58 -25.53 -23.28 -3.50
N ALA A 59 -24.67 -23.01 -2.55
CA ALA A 59 -24.96 -23.14 -1.12
C ALA A 59 -26.15 -22.27 -0.73
N ASP A 60 -26.91 -22.70 0.27
CA ASP A 60 -28.13 -22.02 0.75
C ASP A 60 -27.87 -20.58 1.22
N ASN A 61 -26.66 -20.30 1.71
CA ASN A 61 -26.27 -18.98 2.14
C ASN A 61 -24.84 -18.63 1.66
N THR A 62 -24.76 -17.80 0.64
CA THR A 62 -23.50 -17.34 0.04
C THR A 62 -23.01 -15.99 0.59
N ARG A 63 -23.64 -15.45 1.64
CA ARG A 63 -23.22 -14.16 2.22
C ARG A 63 -21.87 -14.29 2.92
N VAL A 64 -21.08 -13.23 2.80
CA VAL A 64 -19.77 -13.08 3.41
C VAL A 64 -19.66 -11.77 4.18
N THR A 65 -18.73 -11.70 5.10
CA THR A 65 -18.32 -10.49 5.81
C THR A 65 -16.83 -10.25 5.59
N TRP A 66 -16.44 -9.00 5.49
CA TRP A 66 -15.06 -8.56 5.28
C TRP A 66 -14.55 -7.81 6.51
N LYS A 67 -13.28 -8.00 6.84
CA LYS A 67 -12.62 -7.29 7.95
C LYS A 67 -11.16 -7.01 7.61
N SER A 68 -10.69 -5.80 7.91
CA SER A 68 -9.27 -5.46 7.92
C SER A 68 -8.64 -5.74 9.28
N SER A 69 -7.40 -6.19 9.30
CA SER A 69 -6.60 -6.32 10.53
C SER A 69 -6.07 -4.98 11.03
N ASP A 70 -5.95 -3.99 10.12
CA ASP A 70 -5.49 -2.64 10.44
C ASP A 70 -6.14 -1.60 9.50
N GLU A 71 -7.14 -0.90 10.02
CA GLU A 71 -7.88 0.12 9.27
C GLU A 71 -7.09 1.43 9.09
N SER A 72 -5.97 1.62 9.79
CA SER A 72 -5.06 2.74 9.56
C SER A 72 -4.21 2.55 8.31
N VAL A 73 -4.05 1.31 7.85
CA VAL A 73 -3.35 0.93 6.62
C VAL A 73 -4.34 0.80 5.47
N VAL A 74 -5.40 0.01 5.66
CA VAL A 74 -6.38 -0.29 4.62
C VAL A 74 -7.75 -0.57 5.22
N THR A 75 -8.79 0.01 4.64
CA THR A 75 -10.18 -0.31 4.96
C THR A 75 -10.80 -1.22 3.91
N VAL A 76 -11.85 -1.94 4.28
CA VAL A 76 -12.65 -2.76 3.37
C VAL A 76 -14.13 -2.58 3.67
N ASP A 77 -14.95 -2.45 2.63
CA ASP A 77 -16.41 -2.35 2.78
C ASP A 77 -17.10 -3.73 2.72
N GLU A 78 -18.42 -3.75 2.93
CA GLU A 78 -19.24 -4.96 2.90
C GLU A 78 -19.24 -5.67 1.53
N LYS A 79 -18.86 -4.97 0.46
CA LYS A 79 -18.79 -5.50 -0.91
C LYS A 79 -17.39 -5.97 -1.29
N GLY A 80 -16.42 -5.88 -0.37
CA GLY A 80 -15.03 -6.25 -0.63
C GLY A 80 -14.22 -5.18 -1.37
N LYS A 81 -14.69 -3.92 -1.42
CA LYS A 81 -13.93 -2.80 -1.94
C LYS A 81 -12.91 -2.36 -0.89
N VAL A 82 -11.66 -2.47 -1.23
CA VAL A 82 -10.50 -2.10 -0.39
C VAL A 82 -10.09 -0.68 -0.72
N THR A 83 -9.71 0.12 0.29
CA THR A 83 -9.22 1.50 0.14
C THR A 83 -7.93 1.70 0.93
N ALA A 84 -6.88 2.21 0.28
CA ALA A 84 -5.61 2.55 0.91
C ALA A 84 -5.75 3.79 1.81
N VAL A 85 -5.30 3.69 3.06
CA VAL A 85 -5.36 4.77 4.05
C VAL A 85 -3.97 5.30 4.37
N GLY A 86 -3.01 4.41 4.69
CA GLY A 86 -1.65 4.76 5.06
C GLY A 86 -0.65 3.64 4.76
N ASN A 87 0.64 3.97 4.79
CA ASN A 87 1.71 3.02 4.54
C ASN A 87 1.73 1.88 5.55
N GLY A 88 1.96 0.65 5.08
CA GLY A 88 2.04 -0.52 5.93
C GLY A 88 1.55 -1.79 5.25
N THR A 89 1.32 -2.81 6.08
CA THR A 89 0.75 -4.10 5.66
C THR A 89 -0.45 -4.44 6.54
N ALA A 90 -1.51 -4.92 5.94
CA ALA A 90 -2.67 -5.42 6.66
C ALA A 90 -3.23 -6.68 5.97
N THR A 91 -3.94 -7.48 6.73
CA THR A 91 -4.63 -8.67 6.21
C THR A 91 -6.13 -8.39 6.12
N ILE A 92 -6.68 -8.54 4.93
CA ILE A 92 -8.12 -8.56 4.74
C ILE A 92 -8.60 -10.00 4.91
N THR A 93 -9.52 -10.21 5.84
CA THR A 93 -10.15 -11.50 6.09
C THR A 93 -11.59 -11.46 5.60
N VAL A 94 -11.96 -12.43 4.80
CA VAL A 94 -13.36 -12.69 4.43
C VAL A 94 -13.84 -13.94 5.15
N THR A 95 -15.06 -13.87 5.67
CA THR A 95 -15.68 -14.97 6.43
C THR A 95 -17.07 -15.26 5.88
N SER A 96 -17.36 -16.53 5.59
CA SER A 96 -18.72 -16.95 5.22
C SER A 96 -19.66 -16.88 6.43
N VAL A 97 -20.85 -16.31 6.25
CA VAL A 97 -21.86 -16.20 7.33
C VAL A 97 -22.36 -17.58 7.78
N SER A 98 -22.40 -18.54 6.87
CA SER A 98 -22.70 -19.94 7.18
C SER A 98 -21.42 -20.76 7.18
N GLY A 99 -21.18 -21.53 8.24
CA GLY A 99 -20.03 -22.40 8.39
C GLY A 99 -18.75 -21.72 8.89
N ASN A 100 -18.68 -20.37 8.94
CA ASN A 100 -17.53 -19.59 9.41
C ASN A 100 -16.19 -19.91 8.71
N TYR A 101 -16.25 -20.32 7.44
CA TYR A 101 -15.03 -20.51 6.64
C TYR A 101 -14.40 -19.16 6.35
N THR A 102 -13.07 -19.11 6.41
CA THR A 102 -12.29 -17.89 6.20
C THR A 102 -11.29 -18.01 5.06
N ALA A 103 -11.06 -16.92 4.36
CA ALA A 103 -9.92 -16.75 3.47
C ALA A 103 -9.31 -15.35 3.68
N THR A 104 -8.04 -15.19 3.33
CA THR A 104 -7.29 -13.97 3.62
C THR A 104 -6.59 -13.43 2.38
N VAL A 105 -6.45 -12.11 2.32
CA VAL A 105 -5.66 -11.38 1.32
C VAL A 105 -4.65 -10.51 2.06
N ALA A 106 -3.36 -10.67 1.77
CA ALA A 106 -2.32 -9.80 2.28
C ALA A 106 -2.28 -8.50 1.45
N VAL A 107 -2.51 -7.37 2.10
CA VAL A 107 -2.48 -6.05 1.43
C VAL A 107 -1.28 -5.27 1.89
N THR A 108 -0.48 -4.77 0.93
CA THR A 108 0.62 -3.85 1.17
C THR A 108 0.26 -2.49 0.59
N VAL A 109 0.34 -1.45 1.40
CA VAL A 109 0.18 -0.07 0.97
C VAL A 109 1.54 0.61 1.03
N LYS A 110 2.04 1.10 -0.11
CA LYS A 110 3.30 1.84 -0.22
C LYS A 110 3.08 3.12 -1.01
N ILE A 111 2.69 4.17 -0.29
CA ILE A 111 2.49 5.51 -0.85
C ILE A 111 3.84 6.22 -0.84
N PRO A 112 4.38 6.62 -2.01
CA PRO A 112 5.66 7.33 -2.08
C PRO A 112 5.60 8.67 -1.34
N VAL A 113 6.67 8.96 -0.59
CA VAL A 113 6.88 10.26 0.05
C VAL A 113 7.87 11.06 -0.80
N GLU A 114 7.38 12.11 -1.46
CA GLU A 114 8.20 12.96 -2.32
C GLU A 114 9.15 13.84 -1.50
N ILE A 115 10.33 14.14 -2.08
CA ILE A 115 11.26 15.14 -1.55
C ILE A 115 10.66 16.52 -1.83
N GLU A 116 10.42 17.30 -0.79
CA GLU A 116 9.93 18.68 -0.90
C GLU A 116 11.09 19.66 -1.03
N LYS A 117 12.18 19.40 -0.30
CA LYS A 117 13.35 20.27 -0.25
C LYS A 117 14.64 19.51 0.02
N ILE A 118 15.73 19.98 -0.55
CA ILE A 118 17.08 19.55 -0.19
C ILE A 118 17.94 20.76 0.21
N SER A 119 18.89 20.55 1.11
CA SER A 119 19.91 21.54 1.48
C SER A 119 21.26 20.86 1.64
N ILE A 120 22.34 21.62 1.49
CA ILE A 120 23.72 21.14 1.61
C ILE A 120 24.33 21.70 2.89
N GLU A 121 25.01 20.85 3.62
CA GLU A 121 25.87 21.22 4.75
C GLU A 121 27.30 20.76 4.46
N ALA A 122 28.29 21.59 4.76
CA ALA A 122 29.72 21.29 4.62
C ALA A 122 30.42 21.39 5.98
N GLU A 123 31.35 20.50 6.25
CA GLU A 123 32.22 20.64 7.42
C GLU A 123 33.20 21.81 7.26
N LYS A 124 33.66 22.04 6.02
CA LYS A 124 34.50 23.16 5.64
C LYS A 124 34.07 23.73 4.30
N GLU A 125 33.89 25.04 4.23
CA GLU A 125 33.60 25.76 2.99
C GLU A 125 34.86 26.38 2.39
N THR A 126 35.98 26.43 3.15
CA THR A 126 37.27 26.93 2.70
C THR A 126 38.34 25.85 2.81
N LEU A 127 39.02 25.58 1.69
CA LEU A 127 40.13 24.65 1.58
C LEU A 127 41.42 25.43 1.32
N THR A 128 42.50 25.04 1.99
CA THR A 128 43.75 25.83 2.03
C THR A 128 44.94 25.10 1.43
N LYS A 129 44.77 23.90 0.91
CA LYS A 129 45.83 23.10 0.28
C LYS A 129 45.29 22.37 -0.95
N ILE A 130 46.11 22.23 -1.99
CA ILE A 130 45.81 21.34 -3.12
C ILE A 130 45.62 19.92 -2.61
N GLY A 131 44.52 19.24 -3.05
CA GLY A 131 44.17 17.90 -2.64
C GLY A 131 43.50 17.83 -1.27
N GLU A 132 43.31 18.93 -0.53
CA GLU A 132 42.45 18.96 0.64
C GLU A 132 41.01 18.69 0.21
N SER A 133 40.28 17.94 1.02
CA SER A 133 38.90 17.61 0.71
C SER A 133 37.94 17.87 1.87
N THR A 134 36.68 18.12 1.54
CA THR A 134 35.55 18.21 2.47
C THR A 134 34.41 17.35 1.96
N GLU A 135 33.61 16.78 2.88
CA GLU A 135 32.42 16.05 2.54
C GLU A 135 31.21 16.97 2.66
N LEU A 136 30.37 16.93 1.63
CA LEU A 136 29.11 17.61 1.62
C LEU A 136 28.01 16.62 2.03
N LYS A 137 27.16 17.03 3.00
CA LYS A 137 25.99 16.26 3.44
C LYS A 137 24.73 16.91 2.89
N VAL A 138 23.85 16.09 2.33
CA VAL A 138 22.54 16.56 1.88
C VAL A 138 21.51 16.27 2.95
N LYS A 139 20.83 17.30 3.41
CA LYS A 139 19.65 17.18 4.24
C LYS A 139 18.41 17.16 3.34
N ILE A 140 17.56 16.19 3.53
CA ILE A 140 16.34 15.97 2.75
C ILE A 140 15.13 16.23 3.64
N GLU A 141 14.17 16.96 3.15
CA GLU A 141 12.90 17.23 3.82
C GLU A 141 11.72 16.76 2.94
N PRO A 142 10.77 15.99 3.52
CA PRO A 142 10.80 15.43 4.86
C PRO A 142 11.83 14.29 5.02
N GLU A 143 12.28 14.01 6.25
CA GLU A 143 13.33 12.98 6.52
C GLU A 143 12.91 11.57 6.08
N ASN A 144 11.62 11.29 6.03
CA ASN A 144 11.07 10.03 5.58
C ASN A 144 10.77 9.97 4.07
N ALA A 145 11.24 10.96 3.29
CA ALA A 145 11.10 10.93 1.84
C ALA A 145 11.80 9.71 1.23
N ASP A 146 11.23 9.17 0.17
CA ASP A 146 11.83 8.05 -0.54
C ASP A 146 13.20 8.44 -1.11
N ALA A 147 14.18 7.56 -0.91
CA ALA A 147 15.53 7.79 -1.40
C ALA A 147 15.56 7.96 -2.93
N GLN A 148 16.21 9.01 -3.38
CA GLN A 148 16.49 9.28 -4.78
C GLN A 148 17.99 9.41 -5.01
N LYS A 149 18.43 9.11 -6.22
CA LYS A 149 19.81 9.34 -6.62
C LYS A 149 20.09 10.84 -6.65
N LEU A 150 21.23 11.24 -6.05
CA LEU A 150 21.72 12.61 -6.06
C LEU A 150 22.77 12.77 -7.15
N ILE A 151 22.70 13.84 -7.90
CA ILE A 151 23.62 14.17 -8.99
C ILE A 151 24.37 15.43 -8.61
N TRP A 152 25.68 15.29 -8.44
CA TRP A 152 26.58 16.36 -8.07
C TRP A 152 27.24 16.99 -9.29
N LYS A 153 27.46 18.30 -9.24
CA LYS A 153 28.18 19.06 -10.27
C LYS A 153 28.92 20.24 -9.66
N SER A 154 30.16 20.48 -10.12
CA SER A 154 30.87 21.71 -9.92
C SER A 154 30.73 22.61 -11.17
N ASP A 155 30.58 23.91 -10.99
CA ASP A 155 30.61 24.89 -12.09
C ASP A 155 32.04 25.18 -12.53
N ASN A 156 33.03 24.89 -11.65
CA ASN A 156 34.47 25.11 -11.95
C ASN A 156 35.34 23.99 -11.35
N GLU A 157 35.51 22.91 -12.09
CA GLU A 157 36.31 21.75 -11.68
C GLU A 157 37.83 22.07 -11.60
N MET A 158 38.30 23.18 -12.21
CA MET A 158 39.67 23.64 -12.08
C MET A 158 39.96 24.28 -10.71
N VAL A 159 38.93 24.66 -9.97
CA VAL A 159 39.02 25.19 -8.60
C VAL A 159 38.69 24.07 -7.59
N ALA A 160 37.54 23.42 -7.74
CA ALA A 160 37.11 22.33 -6.87
C ALA A 160 36.31 21.29 -7.66
N ALA A 161 36.74 20.04 -7.61
CA ALA A 161 36.04 18.92 -8.20
C ALA A 161 35.16 18.21 -7.13
N VAL A 162 34.01 17.70 -7.55
CA VAL A 162 33.11 16.93 -6.69
C VAL A 162 32.89 15.53 -7.29
N ASP A 163 32.90 14.51 -6.44
CA ASP A 163 32.58 13.13 -6.85
C ASP A 163 31.08 12.80 -6.67
N GLU A 164 30.70 11.58 -7.06
CA GLU A 164 29.33 11.09 -6.97
C GLU A 164 28.79 10.97 -5.53
N ASN A 165 29.66 10.97 -4.52
CA ASN A 165 29.32 10.86 -3.11
C ASN A 165 29.28 12.25 -2.41
N GLY A 166 29.53 13.33 -3.14
CA GLY A 166 29.56 14.68 -2.59
C GLY A 166 30.88 15.07 -1.91
N LYS A 167 31.95 14.30 -2.14
CA LYS A 167 33.28 14.67 -1.67
C LYS A 167 33.88 15.70 -2.62
N VAL A 168 34.22 16.89 -2.09
CA VAL A 168 34.83 17.99 -2.83
C VAL A 168 36.32 18.01 -2.57
N THR A 169 37.13 18.16 -3.62
CA THR A 169 38.59 18.20 -3.57
C THR A 169 39.09 19.50 -4.17
N ALA A 170 40.00 20.22 -3.47
CA ALA A 170 40.64 21.43 -3.94
C ALA A 170 41.65 21.16 -5.06
N ILE A 171 41.51 21.87 -6.18
CA ILE A 171 42.36 21.74 -7.38
C ILE A 171 43.20 23.02 -7.60
N GLY A 172 42.60 24.21 -7.46
CA GLY A 172 43.26 25.49 -7.68
C GLY A 172 42.58 26.65 -6.95
N ASN A 173 43.26 27.79 -6.88
CA ASN A 173 42.73 28.98 -6.21
C ASN A 173 41.44 29.50 -6.86
N GLY A 174 40.47 29.92 -6.04
CA GLY A 174 39.25 30.55 -6.52
C GLY A 174 38.00 30.12 -5.73
N MET A 175 36.86 30.26 -6.36
CA MET A 175 35.55 29.83 -5.86
C MET A 175 34.92 28.92 -6.88
N ALA A 176 34.25 27.88 -6.40
CA ALA A 176 33.39 26.99 -7.20
C ALA A 176 32.03 26.81 -6.53
N ILE A 177 30.98 26.79 -7.32
CA ILE A 177 29.63 26.47 -6.87
C ILE A 177 29.44 24.98 -7.07
N ILE A 178 29.24 24.26 -5.98
CA ILE A 178 28.89 22.86 -6.00
C ILE A 178 27.37 22.75 -5.90
N THR A 179 26.76 22.06 -6.87
CA THR A 179 25.32 21.89 -6.96
C THR A 179 24.99 20.41 -6.86
N VAL A 180 23.95 20.09 -6.08
CA VAL A 180 23.33 18.77 -6.04
C VAL A 180 21.89 18.86 -6.56
N THR A 181 21.49 17.89 -7.35
CA THR A 181 20.15 17.79 -7.93
C THR A 181 19.62 16.38 -7.74
N THR A 182 18.34 16.24 -7.40
CA THR A 182 17.67 14.92 -7.39
C THR A 182 17.53 14.36 -8.81
N GLU A 183 17.53 13.04 -8.96
CA GLU A 183 17.52 12.33 -10.26
C GLU A 183 16.48 12.88 -11.26
N TYR A 184 15.31 13.25 -10.77
CA TYR A 184 14.24 13.81 -11.62
C TYR A 184 14.29 15.33 -11.76
N GLY A 185 15.36 15.99 -11.26
CA GLY A 185 15.59 17.43 -11.43
C GLY A 185 14.63 18.35 -10.67
N LYS A 186 13.74 17.80 -9.82
CA LYS A 186 12.73 18.59 -9.11
C LYS A 186 13.33 19.47 -8.00
N ASN A 187 14.35 18.97 -7.30
CA ASN A 187 14.97 19.65 -6.17
C ASN A 187 16.45 19.88 -6.43
N THR A 188 16.92 21.08 -6.14
CA THR A 188 18.33 21.50 -6.32
C THR A 188 18.78 22.32 -5.12
N ALA A 189 20.02 22.09 -4.69
CA ALA A 189 20.70 22.93 -3.70
C ALA A 189 22.13 23.23 -4.16
N SER A 190 22.69 24.34 -3.72
CA SER A 190 24.05 24.75 -4.08
C SER A 190 24.79 25.32 -2.87
N ILE A 191 26.11 25.16 -2.86
CA ILE A 191 27.02 25.72 -1.87
C ILE A 191 28.29 26.26 -2.57
N ILE A 192 28.87 27.33 -2.02
CA ILE A 192 30.11 27.88 -2.53
C ILE A 192 31.27 27.28 -1.74
N ILE A 193 32.24 26.69 -2.46
CA ILE A 193 33.51 26.25 -1.90
C ILE A 193 34.59 27.21 -2.35
N THR A 194 35.33 27.75 -1.37
CA THR A 194 36.45 28.66 -1.61
C THR A 194 37.76 27.91 -1.43
N VAL A 195 38.67 28.03 -2.40
CA VAL A 195 40.03 27.48 -2.32
C VAL A 195 41.00 28.64 -2.25
N LYS A 196 41.82 28.68 -1.19
CA LYS A 196 42.87 29.70 -0.92
C LYS A 196 44.18 28.98 -0.65
N ILE A 197 45.00 28.86 -1.69
CA ILE A 197 46.30 28.17 -1.66
C ILE A 197 47.41 29.19 -1.73
#